data_3892b1b677a71c1ca710fa38a679cb28
#
_entry.id   3892b1b677a71c1ca710fa38a679cb28
#
_cell.length_a   1.000
_cell.length_b   1.000
_cell.length_c   1.000
_cell.angle_alpha   90.00
_cell.angle_beta   90.00
_cell.angle_gamma   90.00
#
_symmetry.space_group_name_H-M   'P 1'
#
loop_
_entity.id
_entity.type
_entity.pdbx_description
1 polymer ?
#
loop_
_entity_poly.entity_id
_entity_poly.type
_entity_poly.pdbx_seq_one_letter_code
_entity_poly.pdbx_strand_id
1 'polypeptide(L)'
;MKLMSVPETAEKIKSMEIRGAGRIARAAAEALRDHALSLKVKNLQAFSAEMEKAAVLLVATRPTAVSLPNAVHIIMTGLNQAKDIEEARFRLVQRADGFIGSSRHAVENIAQFGARHIRDGDTILTHCNSEVALGCIIEAHRSGKEIEVFATEVRPRNQGLITIRTLNDAGIKTNFIVDSAVRSFINDIDLVIVGADAVTVNGAVVNKIGTSQVAHTAKEARVNMIVAAETYKFAPRTVIGDLIQIEERGPDEVLPEAIRKTLPNVTVRNPAFDVTPADYIDLIVTEAGAIPPQMAYVIIREYLGWGIEEFGNLP
;
A
#
# COMPACT_ATOMS: atom_id res chain seq x y z
N MET A 1 -22.75 -12.95 -5.02
CA MET A 1 -21.86 -12.65 -3.89
C MET A 1 -22.66 -11.89 -2.84
N LYS A 2 -22.64 -12.29 -1.57
CA LYS A 2 -23.38 -11.59 -0.51
C LYS A 2 -22.73 -10.21 -0.31
N LEU A 3 -23.48 -9.13 -0.46
CA LEU A 3 -23.02 -7.77 -0.20
C LEU A 3 -22.62 -7.67 1.27
N MET A 4 -21.40 -7.20 1.55
CA MET A 4 -20.93 -6.98 2.92
C MET A 4 -21.38 -5.60 3.40
N SER A 5 -21.92 -5.53 4.60
CA SER A 5 -22.25 -4.24 5.22
C SER A 5 -20.99 -3.48 5.65
N VAL A 6 -21.12 -2.15 5.82
CA VAL A 6 -20.01 -1.31 6.31
C VAL A 6 -19.45 -1.80 7.66
N PRO A 7 -20.27 -2.12 8.68
CA PRO A 7 -19.76 -2.67 9.94
C PRO A 7 -19.02 -4.01 9.77
N GLU A 8 -19.53 -4.92 8.93
CA GLU A 8 -18.89 -6.20 8.67
C GLU A 8 -17.53 -6.01 7.96
N THR A 9 -17.47 -5.11 6.98
CA THR A 9 -16.23 -4.76 6.30
C THR A 9 -15.22 -4.13 7.26
N ALA A 10 -15.67 -3.20 8.12
CA ALA A 10 -14.86 -2.57 9.13
C ALA A 10 -14.24 -3.59 10.09
N GLU A 11 -15.02 -4.57 10.57
CA GLU A 11 -14.52 -5.61 11.47
C GLU A 11 -13.49 -6.52 10.78
N LYS A 12 -13.72 -6.91 9.53
CA LYS A 12 -12.77 -7.72 8.75
C LYS A 12 -11.45 -6.98 8.43
N ILE A 13 -11.50 -5.66 8.26
CA ILE A 13 -10.28 -4.85 8.12
C ILE A 13 -9.54 -4.79 9.46
N LYS A 14 -10.25 -4.54 10.56
CA LYS A 14 -9.68 -4.44 11.91
C LYS A 14 -9.06 -5.76 12.37
N SER A 15 -9.73 -6.89 12.13
CA SER A 15 -9.24 -8.23 12.46
C SER A 15 -8.12 -8.74 11.53
N MET A 16 -7.76 -7.98 10.48
CA MET A 16 -6.78 -8.38 9.47
C MET A 16 -7.21 -9.58 8.61
N GLU A 17 -8.48 -9.92 8.56
CA GLU A 17 -9.03 -10.86 7.58
C GLU A 17 -8.92 -10.27 6.18
N ILE A 18 -9.27 -8.98 6.01
CA ILE A 18 -8.94 -8.19 4.82
C ILE A 18 -7.62 -7.45 5.10
N ARG A 19 -6.57 -7.78 4.35
CA ARG A 19 -5.23 -7.24 4.51
C ARG A 19 -4.59 -6.89 3.16
N GLY A 20 -3.60 -5.98 3.20
CA GLY A 20 -2.96 -5.38 2.02
C GLY A 20 -3.66 -4.07 1.63
N ALA A 21 -2.85 -3.01 1.41
CA ALA A 21 -3.32 -1.65 1.22
C ALA A 21 -4.38 -1.52 0.12
N GLY A 22 -4.14 -2.11 -1.06
CA GLY A 22 -5.07 -2.08 -2.17
C GLY A 22 -6.37 -2.86 -1.93
N ARG A 23 -6.30 -4.03 -1.28
CA ARG A 23 -7.50 -4.84 -0.94
C ARG A 23 -8.37 -4.14 0.08
N ILE A 24 -7.78 -3.51 1.09
CA ILE A 24 -8.49 -2.73 2.10
C ILE A 24 -9.20 -1.54 1.45
N ALA A 25 -8.50 -0.79 0.59
CA ALA A 25 -9.07 0.35 -0.13
C ALA A 25 -10.25 -0.05 -1.02
N ARG A 26 -10.12 -1.14 -1.79
CA ARG A 26 -11.20 -1.67 -2.62
C ARG A 26 -12.40 -2.16 -1.81
N ALA A 27 -12.16 -2.89 -0.71
CA ALA A 27 -13.24 -3.37 0.16
C ALA A 27 -14.01 -2.20 0.79
N ALA A 28 -13.33 -1.12 1.19
CA ALA A 28 -13.99 0.09 1.68
C ALA A 28 -14.82 0.77 0.59
N ALA A 29 -14.30 0.84 -0.64
CA ALA A 29 -15.02 1.37 -1.79
C ALA A 29 -16.30 0.58 -2.09
N GLU A 30 -16.22 -0.74 -2.11
CA GLU A 30 -17.36 -1.65 -2.29
C GLU A 30 -18.40 -1.46 -1.18
N ALA A 31 -17.95 -1.39 0.09
CA ALA A 31 -18.85 -1.19 1.22
C ALA A 31 -19.57 0.16 1.18
N LEU A 32 -18.90 1.26 0.82
CA LEU A 32 -19.52 2.58 0.66
C LEU A 32 -20.52 2.60 -0.49
N ARG A 33 -20.19 2.02 -1.64
CA ARG A 33 -21.09 1.88 -2.79
C ARG A 33 -22.37 1.16 -2.40
N ASP A 34 -22.22 -0.02 -1.82
CA ASP A 34 -23.35 -0.89 -1.47
C ASP A 34 -24.21 -0.29 -0.37
N HIS A 35 -23.58 0.44 0.58
CA HIS A 35 -24.29 1.22 1.58
C HIS A 35 -25.13 2.33 0.94
N ALA A 36 -24.55 3.12 0.03
CA ALA A 36 -25.28 4.17 -0.68
C ALA A 36 -26.49 3.64 -1.46
N LEU A 37 -26.36 2.47 -2.09
CA LEU A 37 -27.44 1.80 -2.82
C LEU A 37 -28.56 1.31 -1.89
N SER A 38 -28.22 0.88 -0.67
CA SER A 38 -29.16 0.30 0.28
C SER A 38 -29.90 1.35 1.14
N LEU A 39 -29.36 2.58 1.25
CA LEU A 39 -29.92 3.62 2.11
C LEU A 39 -31.30 4.07 1.67
N LYS A 40 -32.24 4.02 2.63
CA LYS A 40 -33.62 4.54 2.49
C LYS A 40 -33.81 5.75 3.38
N VAL A 41 -33.43 6.91 2.89
CA VAL A 41 -33.51 8.19 3.63
C VAL A 41 -34.37 9.18 2.87
N LYS A 42 -34.88 10.22 3.58
CA LYS A 42 -35.90 11.13 3.04
C LYS A 42 -35.33 12.38 2.36
N ASN A 43 -34.07 12.74 2.65
CA ASN A 43 -33.46 13.96 2.11
C ASN A 43 -31.96 13.83 1.99
N LEU A 44 -31.33 14.72 1.22
CA LEU A 44 -29.91 14.74 0.94
C LEU A 44 -29.06 14.88 2.21
N GLN A 45 -29.49 15.70 3.17
CA GLN A 45 -28.75 15.90 4.42
C GLN A 45 -28.62 14.58 5.22
N ALA A 46 -29.75 13.84 5.34
CA ALA A 46 -29.75 12.53 5.99
C ALA A 46 -28.87 11.50 5.23
N PHE A 47 -28.88 11.55 3.88
CA PHE A 47 -28.01 10.70 3.06
C PHE A 47 -26.55 11.00 3.33
N SER A 48 -26.15 12.27 3.27
CA SER A 48 -24.77 12.70 3.54
C SER A 48 -24.32 12.30 4.94
N ALA A 49 -25.15 12.53 5.96
CA ALA A 49 -24.82 12.18 7.35
C ALA A 49 -24.60 10.67 7.55
N GLU A 50 -25.40 9.80 6.92
CA GLU A 50 -25.21 8.35 7.00
C GLU A 50 -23.96 7.90 6.24
N MET A 51 -23.67 8.50 5.09
CA MET A 51 -22.43 8.22 4.34
C MET A 51 -21.18 8.67 5.10
N GLU A 52 -21.21 9.83 5.77
CA GLU A 52 -20.12 10.31 6.61
C GLU A 52 -19.87 9.38 7.81
N LYS A 53 -20.93 8.89 8.48
CA LYS A 53 -20.79 7.89 9.55
C LYS A 53 -20.12 6.61 9.05
N ALA A 54 -20.52 6.14 7.86
CA ALA A 54 -19.93 4.98 7.23
C ALA A 54 -18.44 5.20 6.91
N ALA A 55 -18.09 6.35 6.36
CA ALA A 55 -16.73 6.75 6.05
C ALA A 55 -15.83 6.80 7.31
N VAL A 56 -16.31 7.47 8.37
CA VAL A 56 -15.60 7.56 9.66
C VAL A 56 -15.36 6.17 10.25
N LEU A 57 -16.38 5.30 10.24
CA LEU A 57 -16.25 3.93 10.76
C LEU A 57 -15.17 3.14 10.03
N LEU A 58 -15.11 3.23 8.69
CA LEU A 58 -14.10 2.54 7.89
C LEU A 58 -12.69 3.09 8.17
N VAL A 59 -12.51 4.41 8.12
CA VAL A 59 -11.21 5.06 8.35
C VAL A 59 -10.67 4.75 9.75
N ALA A 60 -11.52 4.71 10.78
CA ALA A 60 -11.14 4.40 12.15
C ALA A 60 -10.58 2.98 12.34
N THR A 61 -10.79 2.07 11.38
CA THR A 61 -10.25 0.69 11.47
C THR A 61 -8.74 0.63 11.33
N ARG A 62 -8.14 1.57 10.57
CA ARG A 62 -6.71 1.63 10.28
C ARG A 62 -6.24 3.10 10.23
N PRO A 63 -6.14 3.77 11.37
CA PRO A 63 -5.84 5.22 11.42
C PRO A 63 -4.44 5.57 10.87
N THR A 64 -3.52 4.61 10.84
CA THR A 64 -2.16 4.80 10.32
C THR A 64 -2.02 4.48 8.82
N ALA A 65 -3.08 3.93 8.19
CA ALA A 65 -3.05 3.62 6.76
C ALA A 65 -3.27 4.88 5.91
N VAL A 66 -2.65 4.96 4.75
CA VAL A 66 -2.82 6.06 3.79
C VAL A 66 -3.84 5.72 2.71
N SER A 67 -3.79 4.51 2.18
CA SER A 67 -4.66 4.08 1.06
C SER A 67 -6.14 4.08 1.38
N LEU A 68 -6.52 3.72 2.62
CA LEU A 68 -7.91 3.68 3.04
C LEU A 68 -8.55 5.07 3.15
N PRO A 69 -7.97 6.06 3.86
CA PRO A 69 -8.47 7.43 3.86
C PRO A 69 -8.52 8.05 2.46
N ASN A 70 -7.51 7.82 1.62
CA ASN A 70 -7.50 8.33 0.25
C ASN A 70 -8.64 7.76 -0.60
N ALA A 71 -8.88 6.45 -0.53
CA ALA A 71 -10.01 5.82 -1.22
C ALA A 71 -11.36 6.41 -0.76
N VAL A 72 -11.54 6.53 0.56
CA VAL A 72 -12.75 7.14 1.13
C VAL A 72 -12.90 8.59 0.67
N HIS A 73 -11.82 9.40 0.70
CA HIS A 73 -11.84 10.78 0.21
C HIS A 73 -12.25 10.86 -1.26
N ILE A 74 -11.62 10.09 -2.14
CA ILE A 74 -11.94 10.06 -3.58
C ILE A 74 -13.43 9.76 -3.81
N ILE A 75 -13.99 8.82 -3.06
CA ILE A 75 -15.38 8.39 -3.23
C ILE A 75 -16.36 9.45 -2.68
N MET A 76 -16.03 10.04 -1.54
CA MET A 76 -16.90 11.00 -0.85
C MET A 76 -16.82 12.43 -1.39
N THR A 77 -15.78 12.76 -2.17
CA THR A 77 -15.58 14.11 -2.71
C THR A 77 -16.79 14.58 -3.51
N GLY A 78 -17.24 15.82 -3.25
CA GLY A 78 -18.35 16.49 -3.97
C GLY A 78 -19.74 15.94 -3.65
N LEU A 79 -19.89 15.12 -2.60
CA LEU A 79 -21.20 14.65 -2.15
C LEU A 79 -22.13 15.81 -1.78
N ASN A 80 -21.59 16.86 -1.12
CA ASN A 80 -22.31 18.05 -0.70
C ASN A 80 -22.70 19.00 -1.86
N GLN A 81 -22.21 18.75 -3.07
CA GLN A 81 -22.51 19.53 -4.28
C GLN A 81 -23.65 18.91 -5.11
N ALA A 82 -24.20 17.78 -4.69
CA ALA A 82 -25.32 17.15 -5.36
C ALA A 82 -26.62 17.94 -5.11
N LYS A 83 -27.51 17.96 -6.09
CA LYS A 83 -28.81 18.66 -6.00
C LYS A 83 -29.83 17.87 -5.21
N ASP A 84 -29.77 16.55 -5.27
CA ASP A 84 -30.70 15.63 -4.63
C ASP A 84 -30.03 14.29 -4.29
N ILE A 85 -30.78 13.38 -3.66
CA ILE A 85 -30.30 12.06 -3.24
C ILE A 85 -29.89 11.19 -4.44
N GLU A 86 -30.64 11.24 -5.53
CA GLU A 86 -30.38 10.40 -6.70
C GLU A 86 -29.08 10.81 -7.38
N GLU A 87 -28.83 12.11 -7.50
CA GLU A 87 -27.54 12.60 -8.02
C GLU A 87 -26.39 12.28 -7.08
N ALA A 88 -26.58 12.44 -5.77
CA ALA A 88 -25.57 12.09 -4.75
C ALA A 88 -25.20 10.62 -4.82
N ARG A 89 -26.21 9.73 -4.85
CA ARG A 89 -26.05 8.29 -4.97
C ARG A 89 -25.35 7.92 -6.27
N PHE A 90 -25.79 8.47 -7.40
CA PHE A 90 -25.20 8.19 -8.70
C PHE A 90 -23.71 8.57 -8.75
N ARG A 91 -23.36 9.79 -8.31
CA ARG A 91 -21.96 10.24 -8.27
C ARG A 91 -21.09 9.35 -7.39
N LEU A 92 -21.59 8.99 -6.20
CA LEU A 92 -20.84 8.13 -5.27
C LEU A 92 -20.62 6.74 -5.85
N VAL A 93 -21.65 6.11 -6.41
CA VAL A 93 -21.55 4.80 -7.06
C VAL A 93 -20.56 4.85 -8.22
N GLN A 94 -20.66 5.85 -9.08
CA GLN A 94 -19.72 6.02 -10.20
C GLN A 94 -18.26 6.16 -9.73
N ARG A 95 -18.03 6.95 -8.67
CA ARG A 95 -16.68 7.11 -8.10
C ARG A 95 -16.16 5.84 -7.46
N ALA A 96 -17.01 5.13 -6.73
CA ALA A 96 -16.62 3.86 -6.12
C ALA A 96 -16.28 2.82 -7.18
N ASP A 97 -17.13 2.64 -8.21
CA ASP A 97 -16.86 1.71 -9.31
C ASP A 97 -15.63 2.13 -10.13
N GLY A 98 -15.47 3.43 -10.38
CA GLY A 98 -14.29 3.99 -11.03
C GLY A 98 -13.01 3.70 -10.23
N PHE A 99 -13.02 3.92 -8.90
CA PHE A 99 -11.88 3.60 -8.03
C PHE A 99 -11.57 2.11 -8.01
N ILE A 100 -12.58 1.25 -7.87
CA ILE A 100 -12.41 -0.22 -7.88
C ILE A 100 -11.81 -0.68 -9.21
N GLY A 101 -12.32 -0.18 -10.32
CA GLY A 101 -11.82 -0.47 -11.66
C GLY A 101 -10.39 0.01 -11.86
N SER A 102 -10.10 1.28 -11.60
CA SER A 102 -8.76 1.85 -11.74
C SER A 102 -7.74 1.17 -10.83
N SER A 103 -8.13 0.85 -9.58
CA SER A 103 -7.25 0.14 -8.64
C SER A 103 -6.89 -1.29 -9.10
N ARG A 104 -7.77 -1.97 -9.85
CA ARG A 104 -7.45 -3.27 -10.45
C ARG A 104 -6.51 -3.13 -11.64
N HIS A 105 -6.80 -2.19 -12.54
CA HIS A 105 -5.93 -1.89 -13.69
C HIS A 105 -4.59 -1.31 -13.28
N ALA A 106 -4.52 -0.62 -12.13
CA ALA A 106 -3.27 -0.09 -11.60
C ALA A 106 -2.22 -1.19 -11.40
N VAL A 107 -2.62 -2.35 -10.87
CA VAL A 107 -1.70 -3.48 -10.67
C VAL A 107 -1.11 -3.96 -12.01
N GLU A 108 -1.94 -4.08 -13.05
CA GLU A 108 -1.52 -4.49 -14.39
C GLU A 108 -0.60 -3.46 -15.04
N ASN A 109 -0.96 -2.17 -14.96
CA ASN A 109 -0.16 -1.08 -15.53
C ASN A 109 1.20 -0.96 -14.83
N ILE A 110 1.23 -1.02 -13.50
CA ILE A 110 2.48 -1.00 -12.72
C ILE A 110 3.35 -2.19 -13.09
N ALA A 111 2.76 -3.40 -13.22
CA ALA A 111 3.49 -4.58 -13.64
C ALA A 111 4.17 -4.38 -15.00
N GLN A 112 3.44 -3.87 -15.99
CA GLN A 112 3.98 -3.60 -17.33
C GLN A 112 5.06 -2.51 -17.31
N PHE A 113 4.85 -1.41 -16.58
CA PHE A 113 5.85 -0.35 -16.49
C PHE A 113 7.10 -0.80 -15.74
N GLY A 114 6.93 -1.49 -14.61
CA GLY A 114 8.04 -1.99 -13.80
C GLY A 114 8.86 -3.06 -14.52
N ALA A 115 8.21 -3.96 -15.26
CA ALA A 115 8.88 -5.00 -16.03
C ALA A 115 9.87 -4.44 -17.07
N ARG A 116 9.65 -3.21 -17.58
CA ARG A 116 10.56 -2.56 -18.55
C ARG A 116 11.91 -2.17 -17.93
N HIS A 117 11.97 -2.04 -16.60
CA HIS A 117 13.19 -1.70 -15.86
C HIS A 117 13.99 -2.94 -15.43
N ILE A 118 13.46 -4.13 -15.63
CA ILE A 118 14.15 -5.41 -15.40
C ILE A 118 14.79 -5.85 -16.71
N ARG A 119 16.04 -6.23 -16.67
CA ARG A 119 16.79 -6.75 -17.83
C ARG A 119 16.73 -8.27 -17.86
N ASP A 120 16.99 -8.84 -19.00
CA ASP A 120 17.25 -10.27 -19.12
C ASP A 120 18.55 -10.65 -18.39
N GLY A 121 18.50 -11.68 -17.58
CA GLY A 121 19.62 -12.11 -16.73
C GLY A 121 19.69 -11.45 -15.35
N ASP A 122 18.81 -10.46 -15.03
CA ASP A 122 18.87 -9.77 -13.75
C ASP A 122 18.57 -10.70 -12.57
N THR A 123 19.35 -10.56 -11.51
CA THR A 123 19.09 -11.08 -10.17
C THR A 123 18.41 -10.01 -9.33
N ILE A 124 17.18 -10.28 -8.87
CA ILE A 124 16.32 -9.29 -8.22
C ILE A 124 16.17 -9.62 -6.73
N LEU A 125 16.34 -8.62 -5.86
CA LEU A 125 15.98 -8.75 -4.44
C LEU A 125 14.63 -8.11 -4.17
N THR A 126 13.77 -8.84 -3.46
CA THR A 126 12.49 -8.30 -2.97
C THR A 126 12.29 -8.54 -1.47
N HIS A 127 11.59 -7.62 -0.83
CA HIS A 127 11.26 -7.68 0.60
C HIS A 127 9.77 -7.45 0.82
N CYS A 128 9.17 -8.30 1.65
CA CYS A 128 7.74 -8.34 1.92
C CYS A 128 6.91 -8.90 0.74
N ASN A 129 5.59 -8.90 0.89
CA ASN A 129 4.66 -9.38 -0.13
C ASN A 129 3.84 -8.21 -0.68
N SER A 130 4.25 -7.71 -1.83
CA SER A 130 3.57 -6.64 -2.56
C SER A 130 3.05 -7.15 -3.89
N GLU A 131 1.72 -7.04 -4.09
CA GLU A 131 1.06 -7.46 -5.33
C GLU A 131 1.65 -6.75 -6.57
N VAL A 132 1.92 -5.44 -6.46
CA VAL A 132 2.47 -4.65 -7.56
C VAL A 132 3.96 -4.91 -7.79
N ALA A 133 4.76 -5.07 -6.74
CA ALA A 133 6.19 -5.40 -6.88
C ALA A 133 6.38 -6.78 -7.50
N LEU A 134 5.64 -7.79 -7.02
CA LEU A 134 5.67 -9.13 -7.62
C LEU A 134 5.10 -9.13 -9.04
N GLY A 135 4.09 -8.28 -9.30
CA GLY A 135 3.56 -8.07 -10.65
C GLY A 135 4.64 -7.65 -11.65
N CYS A 136 5.52 -6.70 -11.29
CA CYS A 136 6.64 -6.28 -12.13
C CYS A 136 7.59 -7.44 -12.46
N ILE A 137 7.94 -8.25 -11.46
CA ILE A 137 8.86 -9.38 -11.59
C ILE A 137 8.22 -10.48 -12.47
N ILE A 138 6.96 -10.82 -12.19
CA ILE A 138 6.24 -11.87 -12.92
C ILE A 138 6.01 -11.46 -14.38
N GLU A 139 5.68 -10.20 -14.64
CA GLU A 139 5.48 -9.69 -16.00
C GLU A 139 6.80 -9.68 -16.80
N ALA A 140 7.93 -9.36 -16.17
CA ALA A 140 9.24 -9.47 -16.79
C ALA A 140 9.52 -10.91 -17.21
N HIS A 141 9.29 -11.89 -16.32
CA HIS A 141 9.46 -13.30 -16.62
C HIS A 141 8.52 -13.78 -17.73
N ARG A 142 7.24 -13.41 -17.69
CA ARG A 142 6.24 -13.74 -18.73
C ARG A 142 6.59 -13.17 -20.11
N SER A 143 7.30 -12.04 -20.13
CA SER A 143 7.80 -11.45 -21.38
C SER A 143 9.03 -12.14 -21.94
N GLY A 144 9.48 -13.25 -21.34
CA GLY A 144 10.56 -14.10 -21.82
C GLY A 144 11.93 -13.79 -21.22
N LYS A 145 12.01 -12.95 -20.16
CA LYS A 145 13.28 -12.67 -19.47
C LYS A 145 13.61 -13.79 -18.50
N GLU A 146 14.86 -14.28 -18.56
CA GLU A 146 15.42 -15.21 -17.57
C GLU A 146 15.90 -14.39 -16.37
N ILE A 147 15.25 -14.56 -15.23
CA ILE A 147 15.52 -13.81 -14.00
C ILE A 147 15.61 -14.74 -12.80
N GLU A 148 16.38 -14.32 -11.80
CA GLU A 148 16.47 -14.99 -10.50
C GLU A 148 16.04 -14.03 -9.40
N VAL A 149 15.36 -14.53 -8.37
CA VAL A 149 14.85 -13.69 -7.28
C VAL A 149 15.39 -14.12 -5.93
N PHE A 150 15.87 -13.17 -5.15
CA PHE A 150 16.10 -13.31 -3.71
C PHE A 150 14.92 -12.71 -2.95
N ALA A 151 14.24 -13.51 -2.14
CA ALA A 151 13.11 -13.08 -1.31
C ALA A 151 13.44 -13.26 0.16
N THR A 152 13.23 -12.21 0.96
CA THR A 152 13.48 -12.26 2.41
C THR A 152 12.31 -12.89 3.17
N GLU A 153 12.57 -13.43 4.39
CA GLU A 153 11.56 -14.10 5.21
C GLU A 153 10.51 -13.15 5.80
N VAL A 154 10.88 -11.89 6.07
CA VAL A 154 10.00 -10.84 6.62
C VAL A 154 9.47 -11.15 8.01
N ARG A 155 10.39 -11.18 8.97
CA ARG A 155 10.02 -11.31 10.39
C ARG A 155 9.15 -10.12 10.85
N PRO A 156 8.28 -10.30 11.89
CA PRO A 156 8.02 -11.54 12.63
C PRO A 156 6.98 -12.47 11.99
N ARG A 157 6.15 -12.00 11.03
CA ARG A 157 5.01 -12.78 10.47
C ARG A 157 5.34 -13.64 9.26
N ASN A 158 6.59 -13.68 8.83
CA ASN A 158 7.07 -14.51 7.71
C ASN A 158 6.25 -14.32 6.42
N GLN A 159 5.94 -13.05 6.06
CA GLN A 159 5.19 -12.75 4.83
C GLN A 159 5.94 -13.14 3.56
N GLY A 160 7.26 -13.32 3.63
CA GLY A 160 8.09 -13.87 2.57
C GLY A 160 7.64 -15.25 2.11
N LEU A 161 6.99 -16.06 2.97
CA LEU A 161 6.41 -17.34 2.57
C LEU A 161 5.29 -17.20 1.53
N ILE A 162 4.54 -16.10 1.55
CA ILE A 162 3.52 -15.80 0.54
C ILE A 162 4.22 -15.44 -0.77
N THR A 163 5.25 -14.61 -0.69
CA THR A 163 6.06 -14.16 -1.82
C THR A 163 6.68 -15.33 -2.58
N ILE A 164 7.39 -16.24 -1.88
CA ILE A 164 8.04 -17.37 -2.55
C ILE A 164 7.04 -18.36 -3.16
N ARG A 165 5.85 -18.53 -2.57
CA ARG A 165 4.78 -19.34 -3.21
C ARG A 165 4.33 -18.70 -4.51
N THR A 166 4.06 -17.39 -4.51
CA THR A 166 3.64 -16.65 -5.71
C THR A 166 4.69 -16.73 -6.82
N LEU A 167 5.98 -16.60 -6.48
CA LEU A 167 7.09 -16.69 -7.45
C LEU A 167 7.27 -18.12 -7.96
N ASN A 168 7.16 -19.13 -7.09
CA ASN A 168 7.20 -20.54 -7.46
C ASN A 168 6.07 -20.91 -8.43
N ASP A 169 4.84 -20.44 -8.14
CA ASP A 169 3.67 -20.68 -9.01
C ASP A 169 3.82 -20.01 -10.38
N ALA A 170 4.63 -18.94 -10.45
CA ALA A 170 4.99 -18.29 -11.71
C ALA A 170 6.19 -18.96 -12.43
N GLY A 171 6.82 -19.98 -11.84
CA GLY A 171 7.97 -20.69 -12.42
C GLY A 171 9.30 -19.94 -12.29
N ILE A 172 9.41 -18.95 -11.40
CA ILE A 172 10.59 -18.11 -11.23
C ILE A 172 11.56 -18.74 -10.22
N LYS A 173 12.82 -18.90 -10.61
CA LYS A 173 13.90 -19.36 -9.72
C LYS A 173 14.03 -18.39 -8.54
N THR A 174 13.88 -18.91 -7.31
CA THR A 174 13.82 -18.07 -6.13
C THR A 174 14.69 -18.60 -5.00
N ASN A 175 15.53 -17.74 -4.44
CA ASN A 175 16.31 -17.97 -3.22
C ASN A 175 15.59 -17.34 -2.03
N PHE A 176 15.35 -18.11 -0.99
CA PHE A 176 14.69 -17.61 0.23
C PHE A 176 15.75 -17.40 1.31
N ILE A 177 15.85 -16.17 1.80
CA ILE A 177 16.87 -15.76 2.77
C ILE A 177 16.27 -15.14 4.03
N VAL A 178 16.98 -15.21 5.14
CA VAL A 178 16.61 -14.44 6.35
C VAL A 178 16.86 -12.95 6.14
N ASP A 179 16.09 -12.08 6.82
CA ASP A 179 16.17 -10.63 6.63
C ASP A 179 17.58 -10.07 6.86
N SER A 180 18.33 -10.62 7.81
CA SER A 180 19.70 -10.21 8.12
C SER A 180 20.75 -10.63 7.09
N ALA A 181 20.42 -11.54 6.14
CA ALA A 181 21.34 -12.02 5.14
C ALA A 181 21.50 -11.12 3.90
N VAL A 182 20.69 -10.06 3.78
CA VAL A 182 20.69 -9.16 2.62
C VAL A 182 22.11 -8.66 2.30
N ARG A 183 22.88 -8.25 3.31
CA ARG A 183 24.25 -7.75 3.09
C ARG A 183 25.19 -8.81 2.51
N SER A 184 24.95 -10.08 2.78
CA SER A 184 25.81 -11.17 2.28
C SER A 184 25.62 -11.42 0.78
N PHE A 185 24.42 -11.11 0.24
CA PHE A 185 24.08 -11.40 -1.16
C PHE A 185 23.95 -10.15 -2.03
N ILE A 186 24.00 -8.94 -1.47
CA ILE A 186 23.70 -7.71 -2.22
C ILE A 186 24.64 -7.49 -3.43
N ASN A 187 25.85 -8.00 -3.39
CA ASN A 187 26.80 -7.86 -4.49
C ASN A 187 26.47 -8.78 -5.70
N ASP A 188 25.58 -9.76 -5.50
CA ASP A 188 25.08 -10.66 -6.55
C ASP A 188 23.70 -10.16 -7.09
N ILE A 189 23.20 -9.04 -6.58
CA ILE A 189 21.91 -8.45 -6.92
C ILE A 189 22.10 -7.30 -7.91
N ASP A 190 21.33 -7.31 -8.99
CA ASP A 190 21.33 -6.25 -10.01
C ASP A 190 20.28 -5.18 -9.70
N LEU A 191 19.16 -5.56 -9.06
CA LEU A 191 18.03 -4.69 -8.84
C LEU A 191 17.26 -5.06 -7.58
N VAL A 192 16.88 -4.05 -6.78
CA VAL A 192 15.92 -4.21 -5.69
C VAL A 192 14.55 -3.71 -6.14
N ILE A 193 13.50 -4.54 -5.97
CA ILE A 193 12.11 -4.15 -6.22
C ILE A 193 11.26 -4.45 -5.00
N VAL A 194 10.65 -3.41 -4.44
CA VAL A 194 9.75 -3.52 -3.27
C VAL A 194 8.44 -2.77 -3.50
N GLY A 195 7.44 -3.03 -2.67
CA GLY A 195 6.23 -2.23 -2.61
C GLY A 195 6.33 -1.02 -1.69
N ALA A 196 5.20 -0.35 -1.49
CA ALA A 196 5.01 0.68 -0.48
C ALA A 196 3.66 0.53 0.21
N ASP A 197 3.59 0.91 1.49
CA ASP A 197 2.35 1.17 2.22
C ASP A 197 1.97 2.66 2.12
N ALA A 198 2.96 3.56 2.09
CA ALA A 198 2.77 4.97 1.82
C ALA A 198 4.01 5.61 1.16
N VAL A 199 3.76 6.69 0.38
CA VAL A 199 4.78 7.56 -0.20
C VAL A 199 4.52 8.98 0.30
N THR A 200 5.52 9.62 0.89
CA THR A 200 5.40 11.00 1.39
C THR A 200 5.62 12.03 0.28
N VAL A 201 5.24 13.27 0.53
CA VAL A 201 5.39 14.39 -0.42
C VAL A 201 6.84 14.59 -0.92
N ASN A 202 7.82 14.29 -0.08
CA ASN A 202 9.24 14.39 -0.43
C ASN A 202 9.81 13.10 -1.02
N GLY A 203 8.96 12.11 -1.31
CA GLY A 203 9.35 10.85 -1.95
C GLY A 203 9.93 9.80 -1.01
N ALA A 204 9.94 10.02 0.31
CA ALA A 204 10.29 8.96 1.25
C ALA A 204 9.18 7.88 1.25
N VAL A 205 9.56 6.63 1.45
CA VAL A 205 8.64 5.48 1.37
C VAL A 205 8.52 4.80 2.72
N VAL A 206 7.28 4.64 3.17
CA VAL A 206 6.93 3.78 4.30
C VAL A 206 6.57 2.41 3.77
N ASN A 207 7.27 1.39 4.23
CA ASN A 207 7.00 0.00 3.86
C ASN A 207 7.32 -0.93 5.03
N LYS A 208 7.11 -2.22 4.85
CA LYS A 208 7.39 -3.24 5.86
C LYS A 208 8.76 -3.06 6.49
N ILE A 209 8.81 -3.20 7.84
CA ILE A 209 10.06 -3.16 8.60
C ILE A 209 11.13 -4.03 7.94
N GLY A 210 12.34 -3.49 7.79
CA GLY A 210 13.45 -4.09 7.06
C GLY A 210 13.69 -3.47 5.67
N THR A 211 12.69 -2.79 5.08
CA THR A 211 12.84 -2.15 3.76
C THR A 211 13.93 -1.08 3.77
N SER A 212 14.01 -0.27 4.82
CA SER A 212 15.04 0.78 4.94
C SER A 212 16.45 0.18 5.06
N GLN A 213 16.59 -0.97 5.71
CA GLN A 213 17.89 -1.69 5.77
C GLN A 213 18.29 -2.24 4.40
N VAL A 214 17.33 -2.82 3.67
CA VAL A 214 17.55 -3.28 2.28
C VAL A 214 18.00 -2.11 1.41
N ALA A 215 17.28 -0.99 1.47
CA ALA A 215 17.58 0.21 0.69
C ALA A 215 18.98 0.79 1.01
N HIS A 216 19.32 0.87 2.30
CA HIS A 216 20.65 1.32 2.72
C HIS A 216 21.76 0.41 2.19
N THR A 217 21.54 -0.91 2.28
CA THR A 217 22.51 -1.91 1.80
C THR A 217 22.66 -1.84 0.28
N ALA A 218 21.54 -1.68 -0.45
CA ALA A 218 21.54 -1.50 -1.90
C ALA A 218 22.31 -0.24 -2.32
N LYS A 219 22.06 0.88 -1.64
CA LYS A 219 22.74 2.15 -1.89
C LYS A 219 24.25 2.04 -1.70
N GLU A 220 24.69 1.41 -0.60
CA GLU A 220 26.12 1.17 -0.34
C GLU A 220 26.76 0.31 -1.45
N ALA A 221 26.06 -0.70 -1.91
CA ALA A 221 26.51 -1.60 -2.98
C ALA A 221 26.32 -1.02 -4.40
N ARG A 222 25.69 0.16 -4.53
CA ARG A 222 25.32 0.79 -5.82
C ARG A 222 24.35 -0.05 -6.65
N VAL A 223 23.50 -0.78 -5.99
CA VAL A 223 22.38 -1.52 -6.59
C VAL A 223 21.16 -0.59 -6.64
N ASN A 224 20.54 -0.48 -7.80
CA ASN A 224 19.34 0.35 -7.98
C ASN A 224 18.16 -0.19 -7.19
N MET A 225 17.35 0.72 -6.65
CA MET A 225 16.11 0.38 -5.94
C MET A 225 14.89 1.01 -6.60
N ILE A 226 13.94 0.17 -6.98
CA ILE A 226 12.63 0.54 -7.50
C ILE A 226 11.56 0.26 -6.45
N VAL A 227 10.66 1.23 -6.27
CA VAL A 227 9.46 1.07 -5.45
C VAL A 227 8.24 1.02 -6.37
N ALA A 228 7.43 -0.02 -6.28
CA ALA A 228 6.17 -0.16 -6.99
C ALA A 228 5.01 0.25 -6.06
N ALA A 229 4.25 1.27 -6.42
CA ALA A 229 3.20 1.81 -5.58
C ALA A 229 2.06 2.43 -6.39
N GLU A 230 0.84 2.10 -6.04
CA GLU A 230 -0.34 2.75 -6.62
C GLU A 230 -0.47 4.20 -6.13
N THR A 231 -1.01 5.09 -6.97
CA THR A 231 -1.10 6.54 -6.68
C THR A 231 -1.88 6.84 -5.39
N TYR A 232 -2.89 6.07 -5.04
CA TYR A 232 -3.66 6.26 -3.80
C TYR A 232 -2.89 5.89 -2.51
N LYS A 233 -1.63 5.48 -2.61
CA LYS A 233 -0.71 5.31 -1.46
C LYS A 233 0.14 6.55 -1.17
N PHE A 234 0.05 7.58 -2.00
CA PHE A 234 0.72 8.85 -1.73
C PHE A 234 -0.02 9.59 -0.61
N ALA A 235 0.73 10.17 0.32
CA ALA A 235 0.21 10.71 1.58
C ALA A 235 0.03 12.24 1.53
N PRO A 236 -1.17 12.77 1.24
CA PRO A 236 -1.39 14.21 1.07
C PRO A 236 -1.04 15.01 2.32
N ARG A 237 -1.37 14.52 3.51
CA ARG A 237 -1.12 15.23 4.78
C ARG A 237 0.36 15.53 5.04
N THR A 238 1.27 14.81 4.42
CA THR A 238 2.71 15.07 4.54
C THR A 238 3.14 16.38 3.84
N VAL A 239 2.29 16.96 2.97
CA VAL A 239 2.50 18.30 2.37
C VAL A 239 2.52 19.40 3.43
N ILE A 240 1.70 19.27 4.46
CA ILE A 240 1.64 20.21 5.59
C ILE A 240 2.54 19.82 6.78
N GLY A 241 3.42 18.83 6.58
CA GLY A 241 4.40 18.40 7.58
C GLY A 241 3.92 17.29 8.51
N ASP A 242 2.74 16.72 8.31
CA ASP A 242 2.28 15.58 9.10
C ASP A 242 3.22 14.38 8.91
N LEU A 243 3.55 13.73 10.01
CA LEU A 243 4.35 12.50 9.99
C LEU A 243 3.44 11.29 9.89
N ILE A 244 3.81 10.32 9.06
CA ILE A 244 3.14 9.03 9.04
C ILE A 244 3.46 8.29 10.33
N GLN A 245 2.43 7.99 11.11
CA GLN A 245 2.60 7.22 12.34
C GLN A 245 2.92 5.77 12.03
N ILE A 246 4.01 5.27 12.60
CA ILE A 246 4.40 3.88 12.44
C ILE A 246 3.66 3.03 13.47
N GLU A 247 2.87 2.06 13.00
CA GLU A 247 2.16 1.09 13.82
C GLU A 247 3.15 0.22 14.60
N GLU A 248 2.99 0.18 15.91
CA GLU A 248 3.69 -0.78 16.77
C GLU A 248 2.75 -1.94 17.10
N ARG A 249 3.16 -3.16 16.81
CA ARG A 249 2.34 -4.36 16.96
C ARG A 249 2.60 -5.07 18.27
N GLY A 250 1.74 -6.06 18.58
CA GLY A 250 1.84 -6.84 19.78
C GLY A 250 3.21 -7.49 19.96
N PRO A 251 3.76 -7.46 21.18
CA PRO A 251 5.08 -8.02 21.48
C PRO A 251 5.14 -9.54 21.27
N ASP A 252 4.02 -10.23 21.36
CA ASP A 252 3.94 -11.69 21.24
C ASP A 252 4.25 -12.21 19.84
N GLU A 253 4.18 -11.33 18.80
CA GLU A 253 4.64 -11.66 17.46
C GLU A 253 6.16 -11.89 17.40
N VAL A 254 6.92 -11.20 18.26
CA VAL A 254 8.39 -11.25 18.31
C VAL A 254 8.87 -12.22 19.38
N LEU A 255 8.31 -12.15 20.58
CA LEU A 255 8.69 -12.94 21.73
C LEU A 255 7.45 -13.53 22.41
N PRO A 256 7.28 -14.87 22.44
CA PRO A 256 6.13 -15.51 23.07
C PRO A 256 5.91 -15.05 24.50
N GLU A 257 4.66 -14.86 24.91
CA GLU A 257 4.28 -14.36 26.23
C GLU A 257 4.88 -15.19 27.37
N ALA A 258 4.94 -16.52 27.22
CA ALA A 258 5.52 -17.42 28.21
C ALA A 258 6.98 -17.10 28.52
N ILE A 259 7.77 -16.74 27.50
CA ILE A 259 9.17 -16.32 27.68
C ILE A 259 9.22 -14.90 28.23
N ARG A 260 8.42 -13.98 27.69
CA ARG A 260 8.39 -12.56 28.08
C ARG A 260 8.10 -12.40 29.58
N LYS A 261 7.19 -13.20 30.14
CA LYS A 261 6.86 -13.20 31.59
C LYS A 261 8.05 -13.56 32.49
N THR A 262 9.05 -14.28 31.99
CA THR A 262 10.26 -14.62 32.73
C THR A 262 11.35 -13.54 32.67
N LEU A 263 11.14 -12.49 31.89
CA LEU A 263 12.13 -11.45 31.59
C LEU A 263 11.58 -10.04 31.92
N PRO A 264 11.38 -9.72 33.24
CA PRO A 264 10.67 -8.49 33.62
C PRO A 264 11.37 -7.18 33.20
N ASN A 265 12.66 -7.23 32.92
CA ASN A 265 13.45 -6.06 32.52
C ASN A 265 13.62 -5.95 30.97
N VAL A 266 12.94 -6.81 30.19
CA VAL A 266 13.02 -6.79 28.72
C VAL A 266 11.75 -6.17 28.13
N THR A 267 11.93 -5.08 27.40
CA THR A 267 10.86 -4.45 26.60
C THR A 267 10.97 -4.90 25.15
N VAL A 268 9.91 -5.47 24.61
CA VAL A 268 9.84 -5.86 23.19
C VAL A 268 9.30 -4.69 22.38
N ARG A 269 10.03 -4.29 21.34
CA ARG A 269 9.60 -3.29 20.36
C ARG A 269 9.32 -4.02 19.04
N ASN A 270 8.18 -3.72 18.42
CA ASN A 270 7.71 -4.39 17.22
C ASN A 270 7.10 -3.40 16.20
N PRO A 271 7.90 -2.46 15.65
CA PRO A 271 7.41 -1.58 14.61
C PRO A 271 7.05 -2.39 13.36
N ALA A 272 5.88 -2.13 12.79
CA ALA A 272 5.39 -2.87 11.62
C ALA A 272 6.03 -2.40 10.31
N PHE A 273 6.49 -1.15 10.27
CA PHE A 273 7.01 -0.46 9.09
C PHE A 273 8.27 0.33 9.45
N ASP A 274 9.03 0.70 8.43
CA ASP A 274 10.09 1.70 8.52
C ASP A 274 9.96 2.75 7.39
N VAL A 275 10.77 3.80 7.50
CA VAL A 275 10.80 4.89 6.52
C VAL A 275 12.11 4.82 5.76
N THR A 276 12.01 4.65 4.45
CA THR A 276 13.15 4.71 3.52
C THR A 276 13.27 6.13 2.97
N PRO A 277 14.41 6.82 3.18
CA PRO A 277 14.65 8.14 2.60
C PRO A 277 14.58 8.13 1.08
N ALA A 278 14.08 9.20 0.47
CA ALA A 278 14.00 9.35 -0.98
C ALA A 278 15.36 9.16 -1.70
N ASP A 279 16.44 9.55 -1.06
CA ASP A 279 17.81 9.43 -1.61
C ASP A 279 18.30 7.98 -1.76
N TYR A 280 17.61 7.02 -1.18
CA TYR A 280 17.90 5.58 -1.33
C TYR A 280 17.02 4.90 -2.39
N ILE A 281 16.14 5.66 -3.04
CA ILE A 281 15.18 5.17 -4.03
C ILE A 281 15.50 5.82 -5.37
N ASP A 282 15.71 5.02 -6.39
CA ASP A 282 16.04 5.54 -7.74
C ASP A 282 14.77 5.85 -8.53
N LEU A 283 13.70 5.05 -8.34
CA LEU A 283 12.48 5.18 -9.10
C LEU A 283 11.25 4.73 -8.31
N ILE A 284 10.13 5.43 -8.49
CA ILE A 284 8.81 4.98 -8.05
C ILE A 284 7.98 4.67 -9.30
N VAL A 285 7.54 3.42 -9.45
CA VAL A 285 6.67 2.99 -10.55
C VAL A 285 5.23 2.99 -10.08
N THR A 286 4.40 3.76 -10.78
CA THR A 286 2.97 3.88 -10.53
C THR A 286 2.17 3.50 -11.77
N GLU A 287 0.86 3.39 -11.68
CA GLU A 287 -0.03 3.24 -12.84
C GLU A 287 -0.02 4.45 -13.78
N ALA A 288 0.48 5.59 -13.29
CA ALA A 288 0.66 6.80 -14.09
C ALA A 288 2.01 6.85 -14.83
N GLY A 289 2.89 5.88 -14.56
CA GLY A 289 4.25 5.80 -15.09
C GLY A 289 5.31 5.76 -14.00
N ALA A 290 6.56 5.79 -14.43
CA ALA A 290 7.73 5.78 -13.56
C ALA A 290 8.19 7.22 -13.28
N ILE A 291 8.36 7.57 -12.01
CA ILE A 291 8.74 8.92 -11.57
C ILE A 291 9.95 8.87 -10.62
N PRO A 292 10.83 9.87 -10.63
CA PRO A 292 11.78 10.05 -9.54
C PRO A 292 11.03 10.37 -8.23
N PRO A 293 11.54 9.95 -7.06
CA PRO A 293 10.87 10.17 -5.77
C PRO A 293 10.48 11.63 -5.52
N GLN A 294 11.30 12.58 -5.96
CA GLN A 294 11.10 14.03 -5.81
C GLN A 294 9.82 14.55 -6.51
N MET A 295 9.25 13.77 -7.44
CA MET A 295 7.99 14.11 -8.11
C MET A 295 6.73 13.62 -7.37
N ALA A 296 6.86 13.08 -6.15
CA ALA A 296 5.73 12.59 -5.37
C ALA A 296 4.61 13.65 -5.18
N TYR A 297 4.98 14.93 -5.00
CA TYR A 297 3.99 16.01 -4.89
C TYR A 297 3.10 16.15 -6.14
N VAL A 298 3.66 15.91 -7.32
CA VAL A 298 2.90 15.98 -8.58
C VAL A 298 1.79 14.92 -8.59
N ILE A 299 2.08 13.71 -8.13
CA ILE A 299 1.07 12.64 -8.00
C ILE A 299 -0.02 13.05 -7.00
N ILE A 300 0.34 13.60 -5.85
CA ILE A 300 -0.62 14.05 -4.83
C ILE A 300 -1.58 15.09 -5.41
N ARG A 301 -1.05 16.07 -6.16
CA ARG A 301 -1.85 17.15 -6.74
C ARG A 301 -2.70 16.67 -7.91
N GLU A 302 -2.09 16.00 -8.90
CA GLU A 302 -2.75 15.74 -10.19
C GLU A 302 -3.65 14.48 -10.16
N TYR A 303 -3.28 13.46 -9.38
CA TYR A 303 -4.02 12.19 -9.34
C TYR A 303 -4.96 12.06 -8.13
N LEU A 304 -4.58 12.61 -6.98
CA LEU A 304 -5.43 12.56 -5.79
C LEU A 304 -6.31 13.80 -5.64
N GLY A 305 -6.07 14.84 -6.45
CA GLY A 305 -6.87 16.06 -6.46
C GLY A 305 -6.70 16.94 -5.22
N TRP A 306 -5.60 16.77 -4.47
CA TRP A 306 -5.31 17.59 -3.30
C TRP A 306 -4.62 18.90 -3.72
N GLY A 307 -5.40 19.97 -3.84
CA GLY A 307 -4.88 21.34 -4.00
C GLY A 307 -4.43 21.93 -2.67
N ILE A 308 -3.63 23.00 -2.72
CA ILE A 308 -3.13 23.69 -1.51
C ILE A 308 -4.31 24.19 -0.65
N GLU A 309 -5.42 24.57 -1.26
CA GLU A 309 -6.63 25.08 -0.59
C GLU A 309 -7.33 24.01 0.27
N GLU A 310 -7.20 22.73 -0.10
CA GLU A 310 -7.82 21.63 0.64
C GLU A 310 -7.07 21.31 1.93
N PHE A 311 -5.77 21.60 2.01
CA PHE A 311 -4.98 21.37 3.22
C PHE A 311 -5.35 22.33 4.37
N GLY A 312 -5.86 23.51 4.07
CA GLY A 312 -6.34 24.47 5.08
C GLY A 312 -7.61 24.05 5.81
N ASN A 313 -8.34 23.07 5.29
CA ASN A 313 -9.62 22.58 5.82
C ASN A 313 -9.50 21.17 6.46
N LEU A 314 -8.30 20.64 6.63
CA LEU A 314 -8.08 19.39 7.36
C LEU A 314 -8.25 19.62 8.86
N PRO A 315 -9.07 18.81 9.58
CA PRO A 315 -9.25 18.92 11.01
C PRO A 315 -8.00 18.55 11.79
#